data_9129cc73ae43af22db8ee7fd7d2404a9
#
_entry.id   9129cc73ae43af22db8ee7fd7d2404a9
#
_cell.length_a   1.000
_cell.length_b   1.000
_cell.length_c   1.000
_cell.angle_alpha   90.00
_cell.angle_beta   90.00
_cell.angle_gamma   90.00
#
_symmetry.space_group_name_H-M   'P 1'
#
loop_
_entity.id
_entity.type
_entity.pdbx_description
1 polymer ?
#
loop_
_entity_poly.entity_id
_entity_poly.type
_entity_poly.pdbx_seq_one_letter_code
_entity_poly.pdbx_strand_id
1 'polypeptide(L)'
;MDERHRVLIADSYPDEAEQLKKELSGKYNVISVRDNGVDTLDDIIKLKPDLVVIDLMLSEIDGIGVIEKCRELIEPDKIPAFIALTMLENRELMECIRRLKVDYCMMKPFQAGILAERISQMIRIRSVNNDIPKK
;
A
#
# COMPACT_ATOMS: atom_id res chain seq x y z
N MET A 1 -18.77 6.49 13.91
CA MET A 1 -17.46 5.93 13.55
C MET A 1 -17.31 5.84 12.06
N ASP A 2 -16.11 6.07 11.55
CA ASP A 2 -15.84 5.94 10.13
C ASP A 2 -15.65 4.47 9.78
N GLU A 3 -16.56 3.92 8.99
CA GLU A 3 -16.51 2.52 8.58
C GLU A 3 -15.81 2.30 7.25
N ARG A 4 -15.30 3.38 6.63
CA ARG A 4 -14.56 3.24 5.39
C ARG A 4 -13.23 2.52 5.62
N HIS A 5 -12.73 1.86 4.58
CA HIS A 5 -11.42 1.22 4.66
C HIS A 5 -10.34 2.24 4.97
N ARG A 6 -9.39 1.83 5.80
CA ARG A 6 -8.31 2.68 6.33
C ARG A 6 -7.08 2.53 5.44
N VAL A 7 -6.62 3.64 4.91
CA VAL A 7 -5.52 3.66 3.92
C VAL A 7 -4.36 4.49 4.45
N LEU A 8 -3.16 3.96 4.33
CA LEU A 8 -1.92 4.68 4.60
C LEU A 8 -1.24 4.96 3.26
N ILE A 9 -0.77 6.19 3.07
CA ILE A 9 -0.03 6.59 1.88
C ILE A 9 1.42 6.88 2.27
N ALA A 10 2.36 6.27 1.56
CA ALA A 10 3.79 6.53 1.73
C ALA A 10 4.37 6.91 0.38
N ASP A 11 4.74 8.17 0.21
CA ASP A 11 5.28 8.71 -1.04
C ASP A 11 6.33 9.76 -0.72
N SER A 12 7.50 9.65 -1.33
CA SER A 12 8.61 10.56 -1.09
C SER A 12 8.40 11.96 -1.70
N TYR A 13 7.44 12.11 -2.58
CA TYR A 13 7.13 13.40 -3.21
C TYR A 13 5.90 14.03 -2.55
N PRO A 14 6.07 15.16 -1.80
CA PRO A 14 4.96 15.74 -1.04
C PRO A 14 3.74 16.12 -1.88
N ASP A 15 3.97 16.67 -3.07
CA ASP A 15 2.87 17.07 -3.95
C ASP A 15 2.09 15.88 -4.45
N GLU A 16 2.76 14.80 -4.79
CA GLU A 16 2.12 13.57 -5.22
C GLU A 16 1.35 12.92 -4.07
N ALA A 17 1.93 12.90 -2.88
CA ALA A 17 1.28 12.39 -1.68
C ALA A 17 -0.01 13.15 -1.37
N GLU A 18 0.03 14.47 -1.47
CA GLU A 18 -1.13 15.32 -1.23
C GLU A 18 -2.22 15.09 -2.27
N GLN A 19 -1.84 14.92 -3.53
CA GLN A 19 -2.77 14.60 -4.61
C GLN A 19 -3.47 13.26 -4.37
N LEU A 20 -2.71 12.25 -3.99
CA LEU A 20 -3.24 10.92 -3.67
C LEU A 20 -4.21 11.00 -2.48
N LYS A 21 -3.84 11.74 -1.44
CA LYS A 21 -4.69 11.93 -0.28
C LYS A 21 -6.04 12.55 -0.67
N LYS A 22 -6.00 13.60 -1.48
CA LYS A 22 -7.21 14.28 -1.95
C LYS A 22 -8.14 13.32 -2.68
N GLU A 23 -7.59 12.54 -3.59
CA GLU A 23 -8.38 11.65 -4.41
C GLU A 23 -8.95 10.47 -3.65
N LEU A 24 -8.20 9.94 -2.70
CA LEU A 24 -8.64 8.77 -1.94
C LEU A 24 -9.56 9.14 -0.78
N SER A 25 -9.46 10.35 -0.25
CA SER A 25 -10.23 10.77 0.93
C SER A 25 -11.74 10.82 0.72
N GLY A 26 -12.19 10.93 -0.52
CA GLY A 26 -13.62 10.93 -0.82
C GLY A 26 -14.27 9.57 -0.58
N LYS A 27 -13.51 8.48 -0.68
CA LYS A 27 -14.04 7.13 -0.61
C LYS A 27 -13.42 6.31 0.54
N TYR A 28 -12.20 6.64 0.92
CA TYR A 28 -11.45 5.89 1.93
C TYR A 28 -11.07 6.80 3.08
N ASN A 29 -10.79 6.19 4.22
CA ASN A 29 -10.27 6.91 5.38
C ASN A 29 -8.74 6.91 5.32
N VAL A 30 -8.14 8.00 4.87
CA VAL A 30 -6.69 8.14 4.81
C VAL A 30 -6.19 8.50 6.21
N ILE A 31 -5.59 7.53 6.88
CA ILE A 31 -5.21 7.65 8.28
C ILE A 31 -3.80 8.17 8.51
N SER A 32 -2.95 8.12 7.49
CA SER A 32 -1.57 8.61 7.60
C SER A 32 -0.99 8.85 6.22
N VAL A 33 -0.12 9.85 6.13
CA VAL A 33 0.68 10.15 4.93
C VAL A 33 2.11 10.34 5.40
N ARG A 34 3.04 9.53 4.89
CA ARG A 34 4.45 9.56 5.27
C ARG A 34 5.34 9.67 4.04
N ASP A 35 6.57 10.17 4.24
CA ASP A 35 7.54 10.39 3.16
C ASP A 35 8.82 9.54 3.30
N ASN A 36 8.89 8.70 4.31
CA ASN A 36 10.06 7.86 4.57
C ASN A 36 9.64 6.48 5.09
N GLY A 37 10.53 5.51 4.95
CA GLY A 37 10.22 4.13 5.30
C GLY A 37 10.12 3.85 6.79
N VAL A 38 10.92 4.54 7.62
CA VAL A 38 10.92 4.31 9.07
C VAL A 38 9.56 4.68 9.67
N ASP A 39 9.10 5.90 9.39
CA ASP A 39 7.79 6.36 9.90
C ASP A 39 6.65 5.53 9.30
N THR A 40 6.77 5.14 8.03
CA THR A 40 5.78 4.31 7.38
C THR A 40 5.63 2.97 8.08
N LEU A 41 6.75 2.28 8.33
CA LEU A 41 6.72 1.00 9.02
C LEU A 41 6.13 1.11 10.42
N ASP A 42 6.53 2.16 11.16
CA ASP A 42 6.03 2.40 12.50
C ASP A 42 4.51 2.59 12.50
N ASP A 43 3.99 3.39 11.58
CA ASP A 43 2.56 3.63 11.44
C ASP A 43 1.79 2.38 11.01
N ILE A 44 2.35 1.57 10.13
CA ILE A 44 1.70 0.31 9.73
C ILE A 44 1.50 -0.59 10.95
N ILE A 45 2.53 -0.72 11.78
CA ILE A 45 2.47 -1.56 12.97
C ILE A 45 1.49 -1.00 13.99
N LYS A 46 1.51 0.31 14.22
CA LYS A 46 0.67 0.96 15.24
C LYS A 46 -0.77 1.15 14.80
N LEU A 47 -0.98 1.61 13.59
CA LEU A 47 -2.31 2.02 13.12
C LEU A 47 -3.09 0.90 12.45
N LYS A 48 -2.40 -0.14 12.00
CA LYS A 48 -3.02 -1.32 11.36
C LYS A 48 -3.95 -0.96 10.21
N PRO A 49 -3.44 -0.29 9.16
CA PRO A 49 -4.27 0.06 8.01
C PRO A 49 -4.75 -1.19 7.27
N ASP A 50 -5.83 -1.06 6.53
CA ASP A 50 -6.31 -2.12 5.63
C ASP A 50 -5.47 -2.20 4.36
N LEU A 51 -5.00 -1.05 3.89
CA LEU A 51 -4.26 -0.92 2.64
C LEU A 51 -3.14 0.10 2.79
N VAL A 52 -2.01 -0.19 2.16
CA VAL A 52 -0.87 0.73 2.10
C VAL A 52 -0.54 0.99 0.63
N VAL A 53 -0.59 2.25 0.22
CA VAL A 53 -0.10 2.70 -1.08
C VAL A 53 1.32 3.18 -0.84
N ILE A 54 2.31 2.50 -1.41
CA ILE A 54 3.70 2.69 -1.04
C ILE A 54 4.61 2.88 -2.24
N ASP A 55 5.29 4.02 -2.26
CA ASP A 55 6.36 4.32 -3.21
C ASP A 55 7.56 3.43 -2.87
N LEU A 56 8.11 2.75 -3.86
CA LEU A 56 9.27 1.90 -3.62
C LEU A 56 10.55 2.70 -3.37
N MET A 57 10.55 3.99 -3.69
CA MET A 57 11.72 4.88 -3.56
C MET A 57 11.67 5.73 -2.29
N LEU A 58 11.28 5.15 -1.18
CA LEU A 58 11.28 5.85 0.10
C LEU A 58 12.70 5.97 0.66
N SER A 59 12.97 7.06 1.41
CA SER A 59 14.23 7.24 2.11
C SER A 59 14.25 6.44 3.41
N GLU A 60 15.42 6.27 3.97
CA GLU A 60 15.74 5.53 5.21
C GLU A 60 15.55 4.02 5.03
N ILE A 61 14.33 3.55 4.87
CA ILE A 61 14.01 2.19 4.45
C ILE A 61 13.17 2.34 3.19
N ASP A 62 13.56 1.69 2.09
CA ASP A 62 12.78 1.78 0.86
C ASP A 62 11.48 0.95 0.96
N GLY A 63 10.60 1.10 -0.04
CA GLY A 63 9.30 0.43 -0.01
C GLY A 63 9.41 -1.10 0.06
N ILE A 64 10.38 -1.68 -0.62
CA ILE A 64 10.64 -3.13 -0.56
C ILE A 64 11.01 -3.53 0.86
N GLY A 65 11.93 -2.78 1.49
CA GLY A 65 12.34 -3.02 2.87
C GLY A 65 11.20 -2.93 3.86
N VAL A 66 10.30 -1.96 3.69
CA VAL A 66 9.11 -1.83 4.54
C VAL A 66 8.23 -3.07 4.42
N ILE A 67 7.97 -3.52 3.18
CA ILE A 67 7.13 -4.71 2.95
C ILE A 67 7.78 -5.95 3.55
N GLU A 68 9.08 -6.14 3.36
CA GLU A 68 9.81 -7.26 3.95
C GLU A 68 9.68 -7.27 5.48
N LYS A 69 9.85 -6.11 6.12
CA LYS A 69 9.71 -6.00 7.56
C LYS A 69 8.30 -6.30 8.03
N CYS A 70 7.30 -5.87 7.28
CA CYS A 70 5.91 -6.22 7.60
C CYS A 70 5.69 -7.73 7.56
N ARG A 71 6.27 -8.42 6.57
CA ARG A 71 6.16 -9.89 6.47
C ARG A 71 6.83 -10.60 7.65
N GLU A 72 7.90 -10.01 8.20
CA GLU A 72 8.59 -10.57 9.36
C GLU A 72 7.88 -10.30 10.68
N LEU A 73 7.32 -9.09 10.83
CA LEU A 73 6.85 -8.58 12.12
C LEU A 73 5.36 -8.71 12.37
N ILE A 74 4.57 -8.89 11.31
CA ILE A 74 3.11 -8.93 11.42
C ILE A 74 2.61 -10.33 11.09
N GLU A 75 1.62 -10.81 11.83
CA GLU A 75 1.00 -12.11 11.56
C GLU A 75 0.41 -12.12 10.15
N PRO A 76 0.56 -13.24 9.40
CA PRO A 76 0.16 -13.28 7.98
C PRO A 76 -1.26 -12.84 7.68
N ASP A 77 -2.20 -13.15 8.56
CA ASP A 77 -3.61 -12.79 8.39
C ASP A 77 -3.91 -11.31 8.71
N LYS A 78 -2.93 -10.60 9.26
CA LYS A 78 -3.08 -9.19 9.65
C LYS A 78 -2.25 -8.24 8.80
N ILE A 79 -1.51 -8.74 7.83
CA ILE A 79 -0.70 -7.92 6.95
C ILE A 79 -1.65 -7.13 6.03
N PRO A 80 -1.45 -5.80 5.90
CA PRO A 80 -2.30 -5.01 5.00
C PRO A 80 -2.08 -5.38 3.54
N ALA A 81 -3.01 -4.99 2.68
CA ALA A 81 -2.78 -5.06 1.24
C ALA A 81 -1.75 -3.99 0.87
N PHE A 82 -0.90 -4.29 -0.11
CA PHE A 82 0.09 -3.34 -0.60
C PHE A 82 -0.11 -3.05 -2.07
N ILE A 83 -0.20 -1.75 -2.40
CA ILE A 83 -0.06 -1.27 -3.77
C ILE A 83 1.27 -0.55 -3.86
N ALA A 84 2.20 -1.10 -4.60
CA ALA A 84 3.51 -0.50 -4.82
C ALA A 84 3.46 0.48 -5.99
N LEU A 85 4.10 1.63 -5.82
CA LEU A 85 4.27 2.62 -6.87
C LEU A 85 5.74 2.67 -7.25
N THR A 86 6.06 2.63 -8.56
CA THR A 86 7.45 2.62 -9.01
C THR A 86 7.61 3.37 -10.33
N MET A 87 8.78 3.99 -10.53
CA MET A 87 9.17 4.55 -11.81
C MET A 87 10.01 3.57 -12.63
N LEU A 88 10.40 2.45 -12.02
CA LEU A 88 11.29 1.47 -12.65
C LEU A 88 10.54 0.21 -13.01
N GLU A 89 10.81 -0.29 -14.21
CA GLU A 89 10.31 -1.58 -14.64
C GLU A 89 11.49 -2.41 -15.11
N ASN A 90 11.96 -3.30 -14.25
CA ASN A 90 13.00 -4.25 -14.62
C ASN A 90 12.68 -5.62 -14.02
N ARG A 91 13.29 -6.66 -14.58
CA ARG A 91 12.99 -8.03 -14.20
C ARG A 91 13.24 -8.31 -12.72
N GLU A 92 14.36 -7.83 -12.21
CA GLU A 92 14.75 -8.09 -10.82
C GLU A 92 13.75 -7.48 -9.83
N LEU A 93 13.32 -6.25 -10.10
CA LEU A 93 12.33 -5.58 -9.26
C LEU A 93 10.99 -6.30 -9.33
N MET A 94 10.56 -6.67 -10.55
CA MET A 94 9.28 -7.37 -10.72
C MET A 94 9.27 -8.73 -10.04
N GLU A 95 10.38 -9.45 -10.06
CA GLU A 95 10.51 -10.73 -9.34
C GLU A 95 10.46 -10.53 -7.83
N CYS A 96 11.09 -9.48 -7.33
CA CYS A 96 11.05 -9.11 -5.92
C CYS A 96 9.62 -8.81 -5.46
N ILE A 97 8.90 -8.02 -6.24
CA ILE A 97 7.50 -7.66 -5.99
C ILE A 97 6.64 -8.92 -5.93
N ARG A 98 6.85 -9.84 -6.85
CA ARG A 98 6.11 -11.11 -6.90
C ARG A 98 6.43 -11.98 -5.69
N ARG A 99 7.70 -12.10 -5.34
CA ARG A 99 8.14 -12.89 -4.20
C ARG A 99 7.57 -12.38 -2.88
N LEU A 100 7.48 -11.06 -2.74
CA LEU A 100 6.92 -10.42 -1.55
C LEU A 100 5.39 -10.42 -1.53
N LYS A 101 4.75 -10.93 -2.58
CA LYS A 101 3.30 -11.00 -2.70
C LYS A 101 2.63 -9.65 -2.57
N VAL A 102 3.21 -8.64 -3.22
CA VAL A 102 2.58 -7.31 -3.34
C VAL A 102 1.30 -7.49 -4.14
N ASP A 103 0.21 -6.92 -3.64
CA ASP A 103 -1.11 -7.14 -4.23
C ASP A 103 -1.26 -6.49 -5.62
N TYR A 104 -0.66 -5.32 -5.79
CA TYR A 104 -0.68 -4.63 -7.08
C TYR A 104 0.52 -3.70 -7.18
N CYS A 105 1.03 -3.50 -8.40
CA CYS A 105 2.12 -2.58 -8.67
C CYS A 105 1.73 -1.66 -9.81
N MET A 106 1.88 -0.36 -9.62
CA MET A 106 1.59 0.64 -10.65
C MET A 106 2.85 1.41 -11.02
N MET A 107 3.02 1.60 -12.32
CA MET A 107 4.10 2.44 -12.85
C MET A 107 3.71 3.90 -12.78
N LYS A 108 4.64 4.75 -12.36
CA LYS A 108 4.49 6.21 -12.44
C LYS A 108 4.97 6.69 -13.81
N PRO A 109 4.37 7.71 -14.41
CA PRO A 109 3.16 8.40 -13.95
C PRO A 109 1.89 7.60 -14.23
N PHE A 110 0.87 7.79 -13.43
CA PHE A 110 -0.42 7.15 -13.63
C PHE A 110 -1.55 8.15 -13.36
N GLN A 111 -2.74 7.83 -13.86
CA GLN A 111 -3.92 8.63 -13.57
C GLN A 111 -4.49 8.20 -12.22
N ALA A 112 -4.77 9.16 -11.37
CA ALA A 112 -5.21 8.89 -10.01
C ALA A 112 -6.55 8.17 -9.94
N GLY A 113 -7.46 8.45 -10.87
CA GLY A 113 -8.72 7.71 -10.97
C GLY A 113 -8.52 6.21 -11.18
N ILE A 114 -7.47 5.83 -11.89
CA ILE A 114 -7.13 4.42 -12.10
C ILE A 114 -6.67 3.77 -10.79
N LEU A 115 -5.88 4.48 -9.99
CA LEU A 115 -5.45 3.96 -8.70
C LEU A 115 -6.64 3.69 -7.78
N ALA A 116 -7.57 4.64 -7.66
CA ALA A 116 -8.76 4.48 -6.84
C ALA A 116 -9.59 3.27 -7.28
N GLU A 117 -9.72 3.06 -8.59
CA GLU A 117 -10.42 1.92 -9.16
C GLU A 117 -9.74 0.59 -8.80
N ARG A 118 -8.40 0.54 -8.91
CA ARG A 118 -7.64 -0.67 -8.55
C ARG A 118 -7.76 -0.99 -7.07
N ILE A 119 -7.75 0.03 -6.21
CA ILE A 119 -7.96 -0.15 -4.77
C ILE A 119 -9.32 -0.80 -4.51
N SER A 120 -10.37 -0.29 -5.16
CA SER A 120 -11.72 -0.86 -5.02
C SER A 120 -11.76 -2.33 -5.42
N GLN A 121 -11.12 -2.68 -6.52
CA GLN A 121 -11.05 -4.06 -6.99
C GLN A 121 -10.33 -4.96 -6.00
N MET A 122 -9.20 -4.52 -5.47
CA MET A 122 -8.41 -5.29 -4.51
C MET A 122 -9.16 -5.55 -3.22
N ILE A 123 -9.82 -4.54 -2.70
CA ILE A 123 -10.60 -4.68 -1.46
C ILE A 123 -11.69 -5.72 -1.66
N ARG A 124 -12.38 -5.70 -2.80
CA ARG A 124 -13.40 -6.70 -3.11
C ARG A 124 -12.83 -8.11 -3.20
N ILE A 125 -11.70 -8.27 -3.85
CA ILE A 125 -11.05 -9.58 -3.99
C ILE A 125 -10.64 -10.11 -2.62
N ARG A 126 -10.05 -9.28 -1.76
CA ARG A 126 -9.65 -9.71 -0.42
C ARG A 126 -10.86 -10.08 0.44
N SER A 127 -11.94 -9.31 0.35
CA SER A 127 -13.17 -9.63 1.08
C SER A 127 -13.74 -10.98 0.67
N VAL A 128 -13.80 -11.25 -0.63
CA VAL A 128 -14.27 -12.54 -1.15
C VAL A 128 -13.37 -13.68 -0.66
N ASN A 129 -12.04 -13.48 -0.74
CA ASN A 129 -11.09 -14.51 -0.31
C ASN A 129 -11.18 -14.76 1.20
N ASN A 130 -11.46 -13.74 1.99
CA ASN A 130 -11.62 -13.89 3.44
C ASN A 130 -12.92 -14.57 3.82
N ASP A 131 -13.94 -14.47 2.96
CA ASP A 131 -15.25 -15.10 3.19
C ASP A 131 -15.26 -16.57 2.77
N ILE A 132 -14.25 -17.03 2.03
CA ILE A 132 -14.16 -18.44 1.64
C ILE A 132 -13.73 -19.28 2.83
N PRO A 133 -14.51 -20.30 3.23
CA PRO A 133 -14.11 -21.16 4.34
C PRO A 133 -12.81 -21.87 4.05
N LYS A 134 -11.87 -21.76 4.99
CA LYS A 134 -10.61 -22.51 4.90
C LYS A 134 -10.85 -23.93 5.31
N LYS A 135 -10.55 -24.83 4.41
CA LYS A 135 -10.59 -26.26 4.71
C LYS A 135 -9.32 -26.71 5.39
#